data_0580da04a73ec3122703524e5a91faa4
#
_entry.id   0580da04a73ec3122703524e5a91faa4
#
_cell.length_a   1.000
_cell.length_b   1.000
_cell.length_c   1.000
_cell.angle_alpha   90.00
_cell.angle_beta   90.00
_cell.angle_gamma   90.00
#
_symmetry.space_group_name_H-M   'P 1'
#
loop_
_entity.id
_entity.type
_entity.pdbx_description
1 polymer ?
#
loop_
_entity_poly.entity_id
_entity_poly.type
_entity_poly.pdbx_seq_one_letter_code
_entity_poly.pdbx_strand_id
1 'polypeptide(L)'
;MDALHPWSLAILLCLSLPAAASSLEATVLPKAPSLLTGSDPLAAFELRTAAPAGAVTFETVAAIGPGFTRAWKIATLQDASPMEAIELRALNARPVKKGGVAMIRFFGRATAATDETGTGRVYVVVRKNGIDSNSSFEGDYTFGREWQEVLIPFVFAKDFSAGDAAVMLRFGFKRQTLEIGGLEVLDYAQSLTYAELPRTRFSYTGRESGAAWRREALDRIGRVRQGDIVITVKDAAGRPVPDAEVRIDERRSAFQWGTALEMARLCRDTPDNLRYRKTAIELFNAASTENDLKWPVWLGEWGSDYSQAQTLSGLHWVQDHGFTARGHVLVWPGKKNLPKPVLELLGTPRQSEIPALIDAHIREMARAMRGLVSEWDVLNEPYTNHDLMDAFGPEIMPSWFKTAREELPNSGLFFNDFSNQDATTDADHVAHFENTARYLIDHGAPLSGLGMQAHFGGKPSAPEHVLAVLDRYQAEFHLPVRITEFDVWTYDEELQADYTRDFLILCFSHPSVVGVQFWGFWEGAHWRPPAAMFRDDWSERPAARVYRDLVLNQWRTHAEGKTDAKGGLSLRGFQGEYSISVSYRGRQTEQEFTLPAQSESGQVSVTLQ
;
A
#
# COMPACT_ATOMS: atom_id res chain seq x y z
N MET A 1 13.74 73.92 13.24
CA MET A 1 12.66 74.37 12.38
C MET A 1 12.54 73.27 11.30
N ASP A 2 12.05 72.18 11.51
CA ASP A 2 10.79 71.55 11.90
C ASP A 2 9.76 71.63 10.79
N ALA A 3 9.54 70.56 10.11
CA ALA A 3 8.30 70.27 9.39
C ALA A 3 8.05 68.78 9.37
N LEU A 4 7.17 68.34 10.27
CA LEU A 4 6.53 67.04 10.34
C LEU A 4 5.49 66.94 9.21
N HIS A 5 5.52 65.86 8.43
CA HIS A 5 4.43 65.48 7.53
C HIS A 5 3.58 64.37 8.18
N PRO A 6 2.24 64.48 8.14
CA PRO A 6 1.36 63.42 8.67
C PRO A 6 1.09 62.35 7.62
N TRP A 7 1.26 61.10 8.01
CA TRP A 7 0.84 59.91 7.24
C TRP A 7 -0.67 59.71 7.41
N SER A 8 -1.39 59.82 6.30
CA SER A 8 -2.83 59.49 6.26
C SER A 8 -2.98 57.96 6.10
N LEU A 9 -3.52 57.32 7.11
CA LEU A 9 -3.91 55.92 7.11
C LEU A 9 -5.22 55.77 6.32
N ALA A 10 -5.19 55.27 5.10
CA ALA A 10 -6.36 54.84 4.35
C ALA A 10 -6.77 53.45 4.80
N ILE A 11 -7.81 53.34 5.60
CA ILE A 11 -8.45 52.06 5.95
C ILE A 11 -9.27 51.61 4.72
N LEU A 12 -8.77 50.62 3.99
CA LEU A 12 -9.54 49.91 2.96
C LEU A 12 -10.50 48.95 3.67
N LEU A 13 -11.79 49.34 3.75
CA LEU A 13 -12.86 48.43 4.11
C LEU A 13 -13.06 47.43 2.96
N CYS A 14 -12.48 46.26 3.04
CA CYS A 14 -12.87 45.12 2.20
C CYS A 14 -14.27 44.64 2.65
N LEU A 15 -15.30 45.11 1.99
CA LEU A 15 -16.63 44.48 2.04
C LEU A 15 -16.51 43.10 1.39
N SER A 16 -16.36 42.05 2.20
CA SER A 16 -16.56 40.67 1.77
C SER A 16 -18.05 40.52 1.42
N LEU A 17 -18.36 40.48 0.12
CA LEU A 17 -19.62 39.95 -0.36
C LEU A 17 -19.76 38.52 0.15
N PRO A 18 -20.89 38.11 0.74
CA PRO A 18 -21.12 36.74 1.07
C PRO A 18 -21.08 35.94 -0.24
N ALA A 19 -20.20 34.93 -0.33
CA ALA A 19 -20.24 33.95 -1.39
C ALA A 19 -21.65 33.34 -1.39
N ALA A 20 -22.36 33.46 -2.50
CA ALA A 20 -23.64 32.80 -2.68
C ALA A 20 -23.42 31.33 -2.44
N ALA A 21 -24.01 30.77 -1.39
CA ALA A 21 -24.03 29.33 -1.16
C ALA A 21 -24.71 28.70 -2.39
N SER A 22 -23.94 28.03 -3.24
CA SER A 22 -24.51 27.23 -4.32
C SER A 22 -25.36 26.15 -3.64
N SER A 23 -26.69 26.19 -3.88
CA SER A 23 -27.55 25.11 -3.42
C SER A 23 -27.05 23.79 -4.02
N LEU A 24 -26.64 22.86 -3.18
CA LEU A 24 -26.27 21.52 -3.62
C LEU A 24 -27.49 20.89 -4.31
N GLU A 25 -27.40 20.63 -5.60
CA GLU A 25 -28.43 19.90 -6.35
C GLU A 25 -28.07 18.39 -6.33
N ALA A 26 -29.09 17.56 -6.16
CA ALA A 26 -28.93 16.12 -6.18
C ALA A 26 -28.60 15.63 -7.59
N THR A 27 -27.63 14.74 -7.71
CA THR A 27 -27.33 14.05 -8.97
C THR A 27 -28.56 13.25 -9.45
N VAL A 28 -28.93 13.40 -10.71
CA VAL A 28 -30.03 12.61 -11.31
C VAL A 28 -29.50 11.19 -11.60
N LEU A 29 -30.03 10.22 -10.87
CA LEU A 29 -29.69 8.81 -11.07
C LEU A 29 -30.65 8.14 -12.07
N PRO A 30 -30.19 7.17 -12.86
CA PRO A 30 -31.06 6.28 -13.63
C PRO A 30 -32.06 5.58 -12.70
N LYS A 31 -33.30 5.41 -13.15
CA LYS A 31 -34.33 4.79 -12.34
C LYS A 31 -34.02 3.29 -12.14
N ALA A 32 -34.04 2.85 -10.89
CA ALA A 32 -33.91 1.45 -10.51
C ALA A 32 -34.76 1.17 -9.26
N PRO A 33 -35.17 -0.10 -9.04
CA PRO A 33 -35.90 -0.45 -7.85
C PRO A 33 -34.99 -0.42 -6.61
N SER A 34 -35.54 -0.04 -5.45
CA SER A 34 -34.83 -0.11 -4.18
C SER A 34 -34.42 -1.55 -3.83
N LEU A 35 -33.23 -1.74 -3.33
CA LEU A 35 -32.77 -3.01 -2.76
C LEU A 35 -33.24 -3.23 -1.33
N LEU A 36 -33.74 -2.19 -0.66
CA LEU A 36 -34.17 -2.21 0.72
C LEU A 36 -35.70 -2.43 0.84
N THR A 37 -36.14 -2.88 2.00
CA THR A 37 -37.55 -3.05 2.31
C THR A 37 -38.23 -1.70 2.60
N GLY A 38 -39.53 -1.59 2.18
CA GLY A 38 -40.34 -0.41 2.46
C GLY A 38 -40.09 0.79 1.54
N SER A 39 -40.89 1.85 1.73
CA SER A 39 -40.83 3.10 1.00
C SER A 39 -39.93 4.16 1.66
N ASP A 40 -39.55 3.95 2.91
CA ASP A 40 -38.63 4.79 3.67
C ASP A 40 -37.30 4.03 3.88
N PRO A 41 -36.26 4.31 3.09
CA PRO A 41 -34.96 3.65 3.23
C PRO A 41 -34.34 3.83 4.61
N LEU A 42 -34.61 4.97 5.29
CA LEU A 42 -34.10 5.19 6.65
C LEU A 42 -34.68 4.19 7.65
N ALA A 43 -35.93 3.77 7.48
CA ALA A 43 -36.57 2.80 8.37
C ALA A 43 -36.09 1.35 8.19
N ALA A 44 -35.36 1.06 7.10
CA ALA A 44 -34.81 -0.27 6.84
C ALA A 44 -33.53 -0.58 7.64
N PHE A 45 -32.90 0.44 8.23
CA PHE A 45 -31.66 0.27 8.98
C PHE A 45 -31.89 0.16 10.48
N GLU A 46 -31.14 -0.75 11.10
CA GLU A 46 -31.13 -0.97 12.56
C GLU A 46 -29.77 -0.56 13.13
N LEU A 47 -29.80 0.14 14.27
CA LEU A 47 -28.59 0.42 15.04
C LEU A 47 -28.14 -0.84 15.77
N ARG A 48 -26.90 -1.23 15.57
CA ARG A 48 -26.19 -2.27 16.32
C ARG A 48 -24.99 -1.65 17.00
N THR A 49 -24.82 -1.90 18.28
CA THR A 49 -23.69 -1.36 19.03
C THR A 49 -23.12 -2.38 19.99
N ALA A 50 -21.79 -2.49 19.99
CA ALA A 50 -20.99 -3.16 21.02
C ALA A 50 -20.25 -2.12 21.90
N ALA A 51 -20.45 -0.82 21.66
CA ALA A 51 -19.88 0.26 22.46
C ALA A 51 -20.56 0.31 23.85
N PRO A 52 -19.88 0.86 24.87
CA PRO A 52 -20.46 1.04 26.20
C PRO A 52 -21.80 1.79 26.19
N ALA A 53 -22.66 1.50 27.17
CA ALA A 53 -23.93 2.20 27.31
C ALA A 53 -23.73 3.73 27.38
N GLY A 54 -24.47 4.48 26.57
CA GLY A 54 -24.34 5.93 26.47
C GLY A 54 -23.20 6.44 25.58
N ALA A 55 -22.43 5.55 24.92
CA ALA A 55 -21.36 5.95 24.00
C ALA A 55 -21.88 6.42 22.62
N VAL A 56 -23.15 6.14 22.29
CA VAL A 56 -23.77 6.53 21.03
C VAL A 56 -25.21 7.00 21.26
N THR A 57 -25.60 8.04 20.50
CA THR A 57 -27.02 8.40 20.34
C THR A 57 -27.39 8.32 18.86
N PHE A 58 -28.63 7.89 18.62
CA PHE A 58 -29.19 7.74 17.27
C PHE A 58 -30.64 8.20 17.28
N GLU A 59 -30.95 9.19 16.46
CA GLU A 59 -32.28 9.77 16.34
C GLU A 59 -32.55 10.21 14.89
N THR A 60 -33.83 10.26 14.52
CA THR A 60 -34.25 10.89 13.27
C THR A 60 -34.61 12.33 13.55
N VAL A 61 -34.00 13.26 12.83
CA VAL A 61 -34.22 14.70 12.97
C VAL A 61 -34.81 15.30 11.70
N ALA A 62 -35.51 16.43 11.86
CA ALA A 62 -35.87 17.25 10.71
C ALA A 62 -34.61 17.91 10.15
N ALA A 63 -34.34 17.70 8.87
CA ALA A 63 -33.16 18.24 8.19
C ALA A 63 -33.50 18.49 6.71
N ILE A 64 -33.31 19.70 6.25
CA ILE A 64 -33.56 20.07 4.84
C ILE A 64 -32.27 19.83 4.05
N GLY A 65 -32.35 18.98 3.03
CA GLY A 65 -31.28 18.74 2.08
C GLY A 65 -31.83 18.47 0.67
N PRO A 66 -30.98 18.20 -0.31
CA PRO A 66 -31.38 17.94 -1.69
C PRO A 66 -32.29 16.72 -1.81
N GLY A 67 -33.59 16.95 -1.96
CA GLY A 67 -34.59 15.89 -2.12
C GLY A 67 -35.04 15.16 -0.84
N PHE A 68 -34.68 15.65 0.37
CA PHE A 68 -35.11 15.07 1.63
C PHE A 68 -35.40 16.12 2.69
N THR A 69 -36.23 15.74 3.67
CA THR A 69 -36.64 16.62 4.80
C THR A 69 -36.36 16.01 6.16
N ARG A 70 -35.78 14.79 6.18
CA ARG A 70 -35.42 14.03 7.37
C ARG A 70 -34.05 13.42 7.21
N ALA A 71 -33.29 13.36 8.29
CA ALA A 71 -31.98 12.71 8.35
C ALA A 71 -31.83 11.92 9.64
N TRP A 72 -30.95 10.94 9.66
CA TRP A 72 -30.42 10.40 10.91
C TRP A 72 -29.41 11.38 11.48
N LYS A 73 -29.42 11.50 12.80
CA LYS A 73 -28.35 12.12 13.57
C LYS A 73 -27.72 11.05 14.45
N ILE A 74 -26.47 10.76 14.17
CA ILE A 74 -25.66 9.77 14.88
C ILE A 74 -24.56 10.50 15.61
N ALA A 75 -24.50 10.39 16.95
CA ALA A 75 -23.42 10.96 17.73
C ALA A 75 -22.63 9.85 18.44
N THR A 76 -21.35 9.74 18.10
CA THR A 76 -20.35 8.95 18.83
C THR A 76 -19.83 9.86 19.95
N LEU A 77 -20.28 9.62 21.18
CA LEU A 77 -20.03 10.49 22.36
C LEU A 77 -18.71 10.16 23.07
N GLN A 78 -18.15 9.00 22.81
CA GLN A 78 -16.84 8.55 23.30
C GLN A 78 -16.09 7.96 22.11
N ASP A 79 -14.77 8.09 22.09
CA ASP A 79 -13.95 7.43 21.09
C ASP A 79 -14.23 5.93 21.12
N ALA A 80 -14.55 5.35 19.97
CA ALA A 80 -14.98 3.97 19.83
C ALA A 80 -14.08 3.24 18.83
N SER A 81 -13.73 2.01 19.17
CA SER A 81 -12.96 1.08 18.36
C SER A 81 -13.38 -0.36 18.74
N PRO A 82 -13.40 -1.29 17.79
CA PRO A 82 -13.18 -1.12 16.37
C PRO A 82 -14.34 -0.38 15.67
N MET A 83 -14.17 -0.01 14.37
CA MET A 83 -15.17 0.80 13.65
C MET A 83 -16.59 0.21 13.63
N GLU A 84 -16.72 -1.10 13.67
CA GLU A 84 -18.00 -1.85 13.76
C GLU A 84 -18.66 -1.82 15.14
N ALA A 85 -18.00 -1.26 16.15
CA ALA A 85 -18.59 -1.12 17.49
C ALA A 85 -19.87 -0.26 17.47
N ILE A 86 -20.03 0.59 16.45
CA ILE A 86 -21.26 1.35 16.18
C ILE A 86 -21.60 1.18 14.71
N GLU A 87 -22.70 0.51 14.39
CA GLU A 87 -23.07 0.16 13.02
C GLU A 87 -24.57 0.34 12.77
N LEU A 88 -24.95 0.99 11.68
CA LEU A 88 -26.29 0.93 11.10
C LEU A 88 -26.29 -0.14 10.02
N ARG A 89 -27.25 -1.07 10.05
CA ARG A 89 -27.31 -2.22 9.13
C ARG A 89 -28.69 -2.38 8.53
N ALA A 90 -28.74 -2.58 7.20
CA ALA A 90 -29.93 -3.01 6.48
C ALA A 90 -29.62 -4.25 5.64
N LEU A 91 -30.63 -5.08 5.38
CA LEU A 91 -30.52 -6.30 4.57
C LEU A 91 -31.20 -6.10 3.21
N ASN A 92 -30.69 -6.83 2.20
CA ASN A 92 -31.30 -6.84 0.88
C ASN A 92 -32.70 -7.49 0.90
N ALA A 93 -33.68 -6.81 0.32
CA ALA A 93 -35.07 -7.27 0.29
C ALA A 93 -35.34 -8.39 -0.74
N ARG A 94 -34.44 -8.59 -1.70
CA ARG A 94 -34.58 -9.55 -2.79
C ARG A 94 -33.24 -10.15 -3.19
N PRO A 95 -33.24 -11.32 -3.86
CA PRO A 95 -32.02 -11.96 -4.32
C PRO A 95 -31.25 -11.07 -5.30
N VAL A 96 -29.91 -11.12 -5.24
CA VAL A 96 -29.00 -10.49 -6.19
C VAL A 96 -28.01 -11.51 -6.72
N LYS A 97 -27.44 -11.26 -7.88
CA LYS A 97 -26.48 -12.14 -8.56
C LYS A 97 -25.07 -11.58 -8.55
N LYS A 98 -24.07 -12.47 -8.50
CA LYS A 98 -22.67 -12.10 -8.76
C LYS A 98 -22.57 -11.31 -10.07
N GLY A 99 -21.82 -10.21 -10.05
CA GLY A 99 -21.69 -9.33 -11.22
C GLY A 99 -22.84 -8.33 -11.41
N GLY A 100 -23.92 -8.44 -10.61
CA GLY A 100 -24.99 -7.45 -10.61
C GLY A 100 -24.49 -6.11 -10.04
N VAL A 101 -24.90 -5.00 -10.66
CA VAL A 101 -24.49 -3.64 -10.31
C VAL A 101 -25.54 -2.98 -9.42
N ALA A 102 -25.10 -2.30 -8.38
CA ALA A 102 -25.98 -1.55 -7.48
C ALA A 102 -25.34 -0.19 -7.11
N MET A 103 -26.12 0.68 -6.49
CA MET A 103 -25.71 2.02 -6.06
C MET A 103 -26.20 2.29 -4.65
N ILE A 104 -25.30 2.74 -3.78
CA ILE A 104 -25.67 3.43 -2.56
C ILE A 104 -25.52 4.92 -2.80
N ARG A 105 -26.55 5.68 -2.46
CA ARG A 105 -26.53 7.13 -2.44
C ARG A 105 -26.97 7.62 -1.07
N PHE A 106 -26.29 8.62 -0.55
CA PHE A 106 -26.72 9.38 0.62
C PHE A 106 -26.08 10.76 0.64
N PHE A 107 -26.61 11.64 1.49
CA PHE A 107 -26.00 12.91 1.82
C PHE A 107 -25.53 12.85 3.27
N GLY A 108 -24.30 13.31 3.51
CA GLY A 108 -23.70 13.37 4.83
C GLY A 108 -23.19 14.76 5.17
N ARG A 109 -23.21 15.12 6.46
CA ARG A 109 -22.48 16.24 7.03
C ARG A 109 -22.10 15.96 8.48
N ALA A 110 -21.01 16.58 8.95
CA ALA A 110 -20.60 16.54 10.34
C ALA A 110 -21.00 17.86 11.04
N THR A 111 -21.83 17.77 12.06
CA THR A 111 -22.17 18.94 12.90
C THR A 111 -21.16 19.12 14.03
N ALA A 112 -20.45 18.06 14.42
CA ALA A 112 -19.31 18.08 15.33
C ALA A 112 -18.34 16.95 14.97
N ALA A 113 -17.04 17.19 15.11
CA ALA A 113 -15.98 16.19 14.99
C ALA A 113 -14.78 16.59 15.84
N THR A 114 -14.12 15.62 16.47
CA THR A 114 -12.91 15.82 17.26
C THR A 114 -11.67 15.24 16.57
N ASP A 115 -11.83 14.73 15.34
CA ASP A 115 -10.69 14.40 14.49
C ASP A 115 -9.86 15.65 14.18
N GLU A 116 -8.55 15.54 14.08
CA GLU A 116 -7.62 16.65 13.84
C GLU A 116 -7.91 17.41 12.54
N THR A 117 -8.52 16.72 11.57
CA THR A 117 -8.97 17.31 10.30
C THR A 117 -10.26 18.14 10.44
N GLY A 118 -10.94 18.08 11.59
CA GLY A 118 -12.25 18.69 11.82
C GLY A 118 -13.38 18.04 11.03
N THR A 119 -13.19 16.83 10.50
CA THR A 119 -14.17 16.09 9.71
C THR A 119 -14.77 14.92 10.49
N GLY A 120 -16.05 14.61 10.21
CA GLY A 120 -16.67 13.38 10.67
C GLY A 120 -16.47 12.26 9.66
N ARG A 121 -16.62 11.00 10.09
CA ARG A 121 -16.24 9.81 9.32
C ARG A 121 -17.30 8.73 9.37
N VAL A 122 -17.58 8.10 8.22
CA VAL A 122 -18.37 6.88 8.10
C VAL A 122 -17.67 5.86 7.22
N TYR A 123 -17.65 4.59 7.64
CA TYR A 123 -17.15 3.49 6.83
C TYR A 123 -18.32 2.67 6.29
N VAL A 124 -18.41 2.55 4.97
CA VAL A 124 -19.52 1.85 4.30
C VAL A 124 -19.06 0.48 3.85
N VAL A 125 -19.86 -0.56 4.17
CA VAL A 125 -19.56 -1.95 3.83
C VAL A 125 -20.77 -2.59 3.18
N VAL A 126 -20.55 -3.37 2.12
CA VAL A 126 -21.55 -4.28 1.53
C VAL A 126 -20.96 -5.68 1.48
N ARG A 127 -21.50 -6.60 2.28
CA ARG A 127 -21.03 -7.99 2.33
C ARG A 127 -22.13 -8.93 2.82
N LYS A 128 -21.82 -10.22 2.92
CA LYS A 128 -22.72 -11.20 3.55
C LYS A 128 -23.05 -10.79 4.99
N ASN A 129 -24.31 -10.94 5.37
CA ASN A 129 -24.75 -10.75 6.75
C ASN A 129 -24.13 -11.84 7.65
N GLY A 130 -23.27 -11.45 8.58
CA GLY A 130 -22.49 -12.36 9.43
C GLY A 130 -20.98 -12.23 9.21
N ILE A 131 -20.24 -13.30 9.52
CA ILE A 131 -18.79 -13.34 9.37
C ILE A 131 -18.47 -13.75 7.92
N ASP A 132 -17.93 -12.83 7.14
CA ASP A 132 -17.44 -13.08 5.79
C ASP A 132 -16.30 -12.11 5.48
N SER A 133 -15.21 -12.61 4.95
CA SER A 133 -14.04 -11.80 4.57
C SER A 133 -14.19 -11.12 3.21
N ASN A 134 -15.11 -11.59 2.34
CA ASN A 134 -15.29 -11.08 0.99
C ASN A 134 -16.41 -10.05 0.92
N SER A 135 -16.05 -8.78 0.80
CA SER A 135 -16.98 -7.68 0.63
C SER A 135 -17.24 -7.40 -0.85
N SER A 136 -18.49 -7.03 -1.17
CA SER A 136 -18.83 -6.47 -2.49
C SER A 136 -18.38 -5.00 -2.59
N PHE A 137 -18.31 -4.31 -1.47
CA PHE A 137 -17.82 -2.95 -1.33
C PHE A 137 -17.34 -2.69 0.09
N GLU A 138 -16.27 -1.92 0.20
CA GLU A 138 -15.86 -1.24 1.44
C GLU A 138 -15.25 0.11 1.08
N GLY A 139 -15.58 1.14 1.86
CA GLY A 139 -15.06 2.48 1.60
C GLY A 139 -15.27 3.44 2.75
N ASP A 140 -14.37 4.39 2.87
CA ASP A 140 -14.31 5.40 3.92
C ASP A 140 -14.71 6.76 3.38
N TYR A 141 -15.61 7.46 4.10
CA TYR A 141 -16.16 8.75 3.70
C TYR A 141 -16.04 9.74 4.84
N THR A 142 -15.54 10.94 4.54
CA THR A 142 -15.39 12.01 5.52
C THR A 142 -16.23 13.21 5.14
N PHE A 143 -16.74 13.93 6.15
CA PHE A 143 -17.70 15.02 6.01
C PHE A 143 -17.26 16.26 6.78
N GLY A 144 -17.38 17.41 6.14
CA GLY A 144 -17.37 18.70 6.78
C GLY A 144 -18.77 19.13 7.24
N ARG A 145 -18.97 20.44 7.51
CA ARG A 145 -20.23 21.00 8.04
C ARG A 145 -21.36 21.10 7.01
N GLU A 146 -20.99 21.16 5.73
CA GLU A 146 -21.97 21.28 4.65
C GLU A 146 -22.42 19.90 4.17
N TRP A 147 -23.65 19.82 3.62
CA TRP A 147 -24.14 18.60 2.99
C TRP A 147 -23.26 18.23 1.80
N GLN A 148 -22.86 16.98 1.76
CA GLN A 148 -22.09 16.38 0.67
C GLN A 148 -22.81 15.13 0.16
N GLU A 149 -23.04 15.04 -1.16
CA GLU A 149 -23.57 13.84 -1.80
C GLU A 149 -22.50 12.76 -1.91
N VAL A 150 -22.88 11.53 -1.58
CA VAL A 150 -22.06 10.35 -1.73
C VAL A 150 -22.76 9.37 -2.65
N LEU A 151 -22.08 8.99 -3.73
CA LEU A 151 -22.50 8.04 -4.75
C LEU A 151 -21.53 6.88 -4.78
N ILE A 152 -22.01 5.69 -4.49
CA ILE A 152 -21.22 4.46 -4.36
C ILE A 152 -21.79 3.40 -5.28
N PRO A 153 -21.42 3.36 -6.57
CA PRO A 153 -21.68 2.20 -7.38
C PRO A 153 -20.80 1.04 -6.91
N PHE A 154 -21.36 -0.17 -6.93
CA PHE A 154 -20.61 -1.38 -6.60
C PHE A 154 -21.14 -2.58 -7.37
N VAL A 155 -20.33 -3.65 -7.39
CA VAL A 155 -20.66 -4.92 -8.05
C VAL A 155 -20.74 -6.01 -6.99
N PHE A 156 -21.80 -6.83 -7.02
CA PHE A 156 -21.90 -7.94 -6.09
C PHE A 156 -20.83 -9.00 -6.37
N ALA A 157 -20.02 -9.29 -5.36
CA ALA A 157 -18.92 -10.26 -5.44
C ALA A 157 -19.42 -11.72 -5.56
N LYS A 158 -20.65 -11.99 -5.13
CA LYS A 158 -21.28 -13.32 -5.16
C LYS A 158 -22.81 -13.23 -5.22
N ASP A 159 -23.47 -14.38 -5.40
CA ASP A 159 -24.93 -14.49 -5.27
C ASP A 159 -25.34 -14.32 -3.81
N PHE A 160 -26.43 -13.60 -3.57
CA PHE A 160 -27.06 -13.48 -2.25
C PHE A 160 -28.57 -13.72 -2.37
N SER A 161 -29.13 -14.53 -1.47
CA SER A 161 -30.58 -14.62 -1.27
C SER A 161 -31.10 -13.35 -0.60
N ALA A 162 -32.42 -13.15 -0.56
CA ALA A 162 -33.01 -12.08 0.24
C ALA A 162 -32.62 -12.24 1.72
N GLY A 163 -32.17 -11.16 2.36
CA GLY A 163 -31.69 -11.15 3.75
C GLY A 163 -30.23 -11.59 3.94
N ASP A 164 -29.53 -12.03 2.90
CA ASP A 164 -28.15 -12.52 3.01
C ASP A 164 -27.08 -11.44 2.81
N ALA A 165 -27.37 -10.40 2.04
CA ALA A 165 -26.47 -9.27 1.89
C ALA A 165 -26.84 -8.14 2.85
N ALA A 166 -25.84 -7.55 3.50
CA ALA A 166 -26.01 -6.41 4.38
C ALA A 166 -25.29 -5.17 3.83
N VAL A 167 -26.00 -4.04 3.86
CA VAL A 167 -25.42 -2.70 3.71
C VAL A 167 -25.22 -2.16 5.12
N MET A 168 -23.99 -1.77 5.44
CA MET A 168 -23.57 -1.36 6.77
C MET A 168 -22.91 0.02 6.70
N LEU A 169 -23.28 0.91 7.61
CA LEU A 169 -22.60 2.19 7.84
C LEU A 169 -22.02 2.14 9.25
N ARG A 170 -20.71 2.31 9.40
CA ARG A 170 -19.97 2.15 10.65
C ARG A 170 -19.45 3.49 11.14
N PHE A 171 -19.57 3.74 12.43
CA PHE A 171 -19.30 5.03 13.09
C PHE A 171 -18.38 4.93 14.30
N GLY A 172 -17.76 3.78 14.56
CA GLY A 172 -16.83 3.56 15.68
C GLY A 172 -15.49 4.23 15.43
N PHE A 173 -15.45 5.56 15.59
CA PHE A 173 -14.28 6.42 15.40
C PHE A 173 -14.11 7.39 16.56
N LYS A 174 -13.34 8.46 16.39
CA LYS A 174 -13.26 9.59 17.32
C LYS A 174 -14.65 10.19 17.55
N ARG A 175 -14.82 10.94 18.64
CA ARG A 175 -16.10 11.61 18.97
C ARG A 175 -16.54 12.50 17.81
N GLN A 176 -17.76 12.31 17.37
CA GLN A 176 -18.33 13.01 16.22
C GLN A 176 -19.86 13.01 16.26
N THR A 177 -20.46 13.94 15.55
CA THR A 177 -21.91 13.95 15.28
C THR A 177 -22.12 14.12 13.79
N LEU A 178 -22.70 13.10 13.17
CA LEU A 178 -23.00 13.07 11.74
C LEU A 178 -24.52 13.17 11.53
N GLU A 179 -24.90 13.84 10.45
CA GLU A 179 -26.25 13.75 9.89
C GLU A 179 -26.18 13.09 8.52
N ILE A 180 -27.06 12.08 8.29
CA ILE A 180 -27.17 11.33 7.04
C ILE A 180 -28.60 11.36 6.56
N GLY A 181 -28.84 11.88 5.35
CA GLY A 181 -30.15 12.01 4.73
C GLY A 181 -30.17 11.56 3.27
N GLY A 182 -31.35 11.45 2.69
CA GLY A 182 -31.53 11.10 1.27
C GLY A 182 -30.91 9.75 0.87
N LEU A 183 -30.91 8.79 1.81
CA LEU A 183 -30.31 7.48 1.57
C LEU A 183 -31.14 6.66 0.58
N GLU A 184 -30.51 6.09 -0.42
CA GLU A 184 -31.07 5.14 -1.39
C GLU A 184 -30.09 3.98 -1.60
N VAL A 185 -30.62 2.78 -1.81
CA VAL A 185 -29.84 1.63 -2.29
C VAL A 185 -30.58 1.07 -3.50
N LEU A 186 -30.02 1.30 -4.69
CA LEU A 186 -30.65 1.02 -5.98
C LEU A 186 -30.01 -0.21 -6.63
N ASP A 187 -30.83 -1.09 -7.21
CA ASP A 187 -30.38 -2.31 -7.86
C ASP A 187 -30.57 -2.20 -9.37
N TYR A 188 -29.46 -2.10 -10.09
CA TYR A 188 -29.43 -2.07 -11.55
C TYR A 188 -29.27 -3.46 -12.15
N ALA A 189 -28.98 -4.46 -11.36
CA ALA A 189 -28.72 -5.82 -11.81
C ALA A 189 -27.67 -5.85 -12.95
N GLN A 190 -28.09 -6.19 -14.17
CA GLN A 190 -27.23 -6.17 -15.37
C GLN A 190 -27.69 -5.13 -16.41
N SER A 191 -28.62 -4.23 -16.05
CA SER A 191 -29.14 -3.21 -16.97
C SER A 191 -28.15 -2.08 -17.23
N LEU A 192 -27.19 -1.88 -16.31
CA LEU A 192 -26.09 -0.91 -16.42
C LEU A 192 -24.79 -1.56 -15.97
N THR A 193 -23.69 -1.07 -16.49
CA THR A 193 -22.35 -1.41 -16.02
C THR A 193 -21.91 -0.46 -14.89
N TYR A 194 -20.95 -0.89 -14.09
CA TYR A 194 -20.34 -0.07 -13.05
C TYR A 194 -19.80 1.28 -13.60
N ALA A 195 -19.26 1.27 -14.83
CA ALA A 195 -18.65 2.45 -15.45
C ALA A 195 -19.66 3.51 -15.89
N GLU A 196 -20.93 3.10 -16.15
CA GLU A 196 -22.00 4.02 -16.57
C GLU A 196 -22.63 4.79 -15.41
N LEU A 197 -22.35 4.37 -14.17
CA LEU A 197 -22.93 5.03 -13.00
C LEU A 197 -22.04 6.18 -12.50
N PRO A 198 -22.66 7.32 -12.09
CA PRO A 198 -21.95 8.38 -11.43
C PRO A 198 -21.42 7.88 -10.08
N ARG A 199 -20.26 8.44 -9.65
CA ARG A 199 -19.65 8.07 -8.37
C ARG A 199 -18.99 9.27 -7.72
N THR A 200 -19.00 9.29 -6.39
CA THR A 200 -18.17 10.22 -5.64
C THR A 200 -16.72 9.88 -5.92
N ARG A 201 -16.00 10.82 -6.53
CA ARG A 201 -14.57 10.66 -6.79
C ARG A 201 -13.80 11.06 -5.56
N PHE A 202 -12.99 10.14 -5.08
CA PHE A 202 -12.00 10.44 -4.06
C PHE A 202 -10.82 11.17 -4.69
N SER A 203 -10.14 11.93 -3.86
CA SER A 203 -8.91 12.59 -4.23
C SER A 203 -8.00 12.71 -3.02
N TYR A 204 -6.76 13.04 -3.24
CA TYR A 204 -5.77 13.38 -2.22
C TYR A 204 -5.13 14.71 -2.58
N THR A 205 -4.63 15.43 -1.58
CA THR A 205 -3.88 16.67 -1.78
C THR A 205 -2.60 16.37 -2.55
N GLY A 206 -2.29 17.17 -3.57
CA GLY A 206 -1.12 16.95 -4.43
C GLY A 206 -1.37 16.03 -5.63
N ARG A 207 -2.64 15.61 -5.88
CA ARG A 207 -3.01 14.81 -7.07
C ARG A 207 -2.99 15.61 -8.37
N GLU A 208 -3.21 16.92 -8.32
CA GLU A 208 -3.28 17.78 -9.49
C GLU A 208 -2.02 17.67 -10.36
N SER A 209 -2.18 17.76 -11.68
CA SER A 209 -1.10 17.54 -12.64
C SER A 209 0.09 18.50 -12.46
N GLY A 210 -0.15 19.70 -11.98
CA GLY A 210 0.85 20.75 -11.74
C GLY A 210 1.45 20.76 -10.33
N ALA A 211 1.21 19.76 -9.49
CA ALA A 211 1.71 19.72 -8.12
C ALA A 211 3.24 19.91 -8.06
N ALA A 212 3.68 20.88 -7.24
CA ALA A 212 5.11 21.25 -7.13
C ALA A 212 5.97 20.09 -6.64
N TRP A 213 5.49 19.36 -5.63
CA TRP A 213 6.20 18.21 -5.05
C TRP A 213 6.59 17.16 -6.10
N ARG A 214 5.71 16.92 -7.11
CA ARG A 214 5.97 15.89 -8.14
C ARG A 214 7.13 16.28 -9.03
N ARG A 215 7.20 17.55 -9.45
CA ARG A 215 8.32 18.07 -10.24
C ARG A 215 9.64 17.97 -9.46
N GLU A 216 9.62 18.38 -8.18
CA GLU A 216 10.79 18.29 -7.31
C GLU A 216 11.23 16.83 -7.08
N ALA A 217 10.28 15.90 -6.95
CA ALA A 217 10.56 14.47 -6.83
C ALA A 217 11.21 13.92 -8.13
N LEU A 218 10.67 14.27 -9.31
CA LEU A 218 11.26 13.86 -10.60
C LEU A 218 12.69 14.39 -10.78
N ASP A 219 12.95 15.65 -10.43
CA ASP A 219 14.30 16.23 -10.45
C ASP A 219 15.24 15.50 -9.46
N ARG A 220 14.72 15.10 -8.30
CA ARG A 220 15.48 14.35 -7.29
C ARG A 220 15.82 12.93 -7.77
N ILE A 221 14.93 12.24 -8.51
CA ILE A 221 15.23 10.94 -9.14
C ILE A 221 16.50 11.03 -9.97
N GLY A 222 16.64 12.03 -10.84
CA GLY A 222 17.83 12.22 -11.66
C GLY A 222 19.13 12.39 -10.86
N ARG A 223 19.05 12.96 -9.66
CA ARG A 223 20.22 13.11 -8.77
C ARG A 223 20.54 11.84 -7.96
N VAL A 224 19.50 11.14 -7.50
CA VAL A 224 19.64 10.03 -6.53
C VAL A 224 19.80 8.69 -7.21
N ARG A 225 19.15 8.50 -8.39
CA ARG A 225 19.04 7.19 -9.04
C ARG A 225 19.85 7.06 -10.32
N GLN A 226 20.48 8.13 -10.78
CA GLN A 226 21.31 8.09 -11.98
C GLN A 226 22.75 8.47 -11.66
N GLY A 227 23.68 7.90 -12.45
CA GLY A 227 25.08 8.25 -12.43
C GLY A 227 25.66 8.31 -13.85
N ASP A 228 26.88 8.84 -13.95
CA ASP A 228 27.59 8.96 -15.21
C ASP A 228 28.22 7.61 -15.57
N ILE A 229 27.96 7.11 -16.78
CA ILE A 229 28.56 5.89 -17.34
C ILE A 229 29.57 6.30 -18.40
N VAL A 230 30.85 5.96 -18.19
CA VAL A 230 31.93 6.23 -19.12
C VAL A 230 32.40 4.92 -19.74
N ILE A 231 32.19 4.80 -21.06
CA ILE A 231 32.57 3.63 -21.85
C ILE A 231 33.81 3.97 -22.64
N THR A 232 34.85 3.14 -22.59
CA THR A 232 36.07 3.27 -23.41
C THR A 232 36.22 2.04 -24.28
N VAL A 233 36.29 2.23 -25.59
CA VAL A 233 36.46 1.15 -26.56
C VAL A 233 37.91 1.16 -27.10
N LYS A 234 38.55 -0.02 -27.02
CA LYS A 234 39.92 -0.24 -27.47
C LYS A 234 40.00 -1.43 -28.44
N ASP A 235 40.97 -1.42 -29.34
CA ASP A 235 41.30 -2.61 -30.11
C ASP A 235 42.19 -3.60 -29.31
N ALA A 236 42.48 -4.76 -29.87
CA ALA A 236 43.34 -5.79 -29.24
C ALA A 236 44.79 -5.29 -28.93
N ALA A 237 45.25 -4.21 -29.56
CA ALA A 237 46.54 -3.58 -29.27
C ALA A 237 46.42 -2.45 -28.23
N GLY A 238 45.25 -2.24 -27.62
CA GLY A 238 44.99 -1.23 -26.60
C GLY A 238 44.79 0.18 -27.16
N ARG A 239 44.68 0.36 -28.47
CA ARG A 239 44.49 1.67 -29.10
C ARG A 239 43.03 2.07 -29.08
N PRO A 240 42.70 3.36 -28.89
CA PRO A 240 41.32 3.85 -28.97
C PRO A 240 40.67 3.50 -30.30
N VAL A 241 39.38 3.15 -30.28
CA VAL A 241 38.58 2.90 -31.48
C VAL A 241 37.52 4.01 -31.60
N PRO A 242 37.76 5.04 -32.46
CA PRO A 242 36.75 6.06 -32.74
C PRO A 242 35.63 5.51 -33.64
N ASP A 243 34.46 6.18 -33.59
CA ASP A 243 33.28 5.86 -34.40
C ASP A 243 32.75 4.43 -34.22
N ALA A 244 33.14 3.73 -33.16
CA ALA A 244 32.50 2.45 -32.80
C ALA A 244 31.06 2.70 -32.36
N GLU A 245 30.13 1.89 -32.90
CA GLU A 245 28.72 1.94 -32.48
C GLU A 245 28.60 1.22 -31.14
N VAL A 246 28.01 1.91 -30.16
CA VAL A 246 27.78 1.41 -28.81
C VAL A 246 26.30 1.45 -28.54
N ARG A 247 25.77 0.31 -28.08
CA ARG A 247 24.42 0.19 -27.52
C ARG A 247 24.53 -0.25 -26.07
N ILE A 248 23.81 0.42 -25.18
CA ILE A 248 23.74 0.12 -23.76
C ILE A 248 22.28 -0.11 -23.35
N ASP A 249 22.02 -1.26 -22.75
CA ASP A 249 20.70 -1.68 -22.29
C ASP A 249 20.76 -2.06 -20.81
N GLU A 250 20.02 -1.36 -19.95
CA GLU A 250 19.85 -1.77 -18.57
C GLU A 250 19.02 -3.06 -18.51
N ARG A 251 19.62 -4.11 -17.94
CA ARG A 251 19.00 -5.43 -17.78
C ARG A 251 18.22 -5.53 -16.49
N ARG A 252 18.72 -4.91 -15.42
CA ARG A 252 18.14 -4.98 -14.09
C ARG A 252 18.41 -3.69 -13.32
N SER A 253 17.37 -3.11 -12.73
CA SER A 253 17.49 -1.96 -11.85
C SER A 253 18.16 -2.35 -10.52
N ALA A 254 19.01 -1.48 -9.98
CA ALA A 254 19.54 -1.62 -8.63
C ALA A 254 18.49 -1.35 -7.56
N PHE A 255 17.43 -0.59 -7.88
CA PHE A 255 16.29 -0.40 -7.01
C PHE A 255 15.38 -1.64 -7.06
N GLN A 256 14.93 -2.09 -5.91
CA GLN A 256 14.12 -3.31 -5.83
C GLN A 256 12.65 -3.01 -6.08
N TRP A 257 12.16 -3.42 -7.23
CA TRP A 257 10.76 -3.44 -7.62
C TRP A 257 10.21 -4.85 -7.39
N GLY A 258 9.40 -5.03 -6.37
CA GLY A 258 9.02 -6.37 -5.94
C GLY A 258 7.52 -6.57 -5.79
N THR A 259 7.16 -7.82 -5.47
CA THR A 259 5.79 -8.21 -5.13
C THR A 259 5.78 -9.40 -4.17
N ALA A 260 4.67 -9.56 -3.43
CA ALA A 260 4.40 -10.81 -2.74
C ALA A 260 4.05 -11.91 -3.75
N LEU A 261 4.56 -13.12 -3.52
CA LEU A 261 4.33 -14.30 -4.34
C LEU A 261 3.84 -15.47 -3.49
N GLU A 262 2.84 -16.19 -3.99
CA GLU A 262 2.40 -17.47 -3.46
C GLU A 262 3.30 -18.60 -3.99
N MET A 263 4.08 -19.25 -3.13
CA MET A 263 5.02 -20.29 -3.55
C MET A 263 4.35 -21.46 -4.26
N ALA A 264 3.12 -21.81 -3.89
CA ALA A 264 2.33 -22.85 -4.55
C ALA A 264 2.13 -22.59 -6.05
N ARG A 265 1.95 -21.32 -6.46
CA ARG A 265 1.75 -20.93 -7.87
C ARG A 265 3.03 -21.02 -8.68
N LEU A 266 4.17 -20.92 -8.02
CA LEU A 266 5.47 -21.05 -8.68
C LEU A 266 5.79 -22.52 -9.01
N CYS A 267 5.19 -23.47 -8.26
CA CYS A 267 5.50 -24.89 -8.35
C CYS A 267 4.48 -25.73 -9.13
N ARG A 268 3.29 -25.19 -9.40
CA ARG A 268 2.19 -25.95 -10.03
C ARG A 268 1.86 -25.40 -11.41
N ASP A 269 1.68 -26.27 -12.41
CA ASP A 269 1.34 -25.88 -13.77
C ASP A 269 -0.16 -25.85 -13.98
N THR A 270 -0.71 -24.64 -14.03
CA THR A 270 -2.04 -24.32 -14.55
C THR A 270 -1.90 -23.15 -15.52
N PRO A 271 -2.86 -22.88 -16.41
CA PRO A 271 -2.78 -21.74 -17.31
C PRO A 271 -2.54 -20.41 -16.55
N ASP A 272 -3.24 -20.19 -15.44
CA ASP A 272 -3.09 -19.00 -14.62
C ASP A 272 -1.73 -18.95 -13.92
N ASN A 273 -1.23 -20.05 -13.38
CA ASN A 273 0.08 -20.07 -12.73
C ASN A 273 1.23 -19.86 -13.72
N LEU A 274 1.13 -20.38 -14.95
CA LEU A 274 2.10 -20.09 -16.01
C LEU A 274 2.11 -18.60 -16.35
N ARG A 275 0.93 -17.98 -16.45
CA ARG A 275 0.80 -16.55 -16.68
C ARG A 275 1.29 -15.73 -15.48
N TYR A 276 0.98 -16.16 -14.26
CA TYR A 276 1.44 -15.55 -13.02
C TYR A 276 2.97 -15.46 -12.98
N ARG A 277 3.67 -16.59 -13.22
CA ARG A 277 5.14 -16.64 -13.28
C ARG A 277 5.71 -15.73 -14.38
N LYS A 278 5.14 -15.78 -15.58
CA LYS A 278 5.57 -14.95 -16.71
C LYS A 278 5.43 -13.46 -16.37
N THR A 279 4.29 -13.07 -15.82
CA THR A 279 4.01 -11.67 -15.45
C THR A 279 4.93 -11.21 -14.31
N ALA A 280 5.19 -12.06 -13.32
CA ALA A 280 6.12 -11.73 -12.24
C ALA A 280 7.54 -11.48 -12.77
N ILE A 281 8.07 -12.34 -13.64
CA ILE A 281 9.40 -12.19 -14.27
C ILE A 281 9.47 -10.89 -15.10
N GLU A 282 8.38 -10.55 -15.80
CA GLU A 282 8.34 -9.35 -16.64
C GLU A 282 8.38 -8.05 -15.82
N LEU A 283 7.69 -8.02 -14.68
CA LEU A 283 7.46 -6.78 -13.93
C LEU A 283 8.47 -6.56 -12.79
N PHE A 284 8.95 -7.61 -12.13
CA PHE A 284 9.61 -7.48 -10.84
C PHE A 284 11.03 -8.05 -10.84
N ASN A 285 11.86 -7.54 -9.92
CA ASN A 285 13.20 -8.06 -9.65
C ASN A 285 13.40 -8.47 -8.18
N ALA A 286 12.34 -8.36 -7.35
CA ALA A 286 12.34 -8.78 -5.96
C ALA A 286 11.01 -9.46 -5.60
N ALA A 287 11.02 -10.31 -4.59
CA ALA A 287 9.85 -11.06 -4.14
C ALA A 287 9.81 -11.20 -2.62
N SER A 288 8.61 -11.14 -2.03
CA SER A 288 8.36 -11.59 -0.66
C SER A 288 7.53 -12.87 -0.69
N THR A 289 7.73 -13.74 0.28
CA THR A 289 6.78 -14.83 0.54
C THR A 289 5.52 -14.23 1.19
N GLU A 290 4.34 -14.48 0.64
CA GLU A 290 3.11 -13.92 1.22
C GLU A 290 2.77 -14.57 2.57
N ASN A 291 2.64 -15.92 2.57
CA ASN A 291 2.21 -16.67 3.73
C ASN A 291 3.18 -17.78 4.16
N ASP A 292 3.98 -18.28 3.22
CA ASP A 292 4.67 -19.56 3.33
C ASP A 292 5.71 -19.63 4.46
N LEU A 293 6.27 -18.49 4.90
CA LEU A 293 7.25 -18.42 5.99
C LEU A 293 6.66 -17.92 7.32
N LYS A 294 5.34 -17.73 7.43
CA LYS A 294 4.68 -17.48 8.72
C LYS A 294 4.82 -18.71 9.60
N TRP A 295 5.16 -18.53 10.87
CA TRP A 295 5.51 -19.63 11.78
C TRP A 295 4.46 -20.75 11.84
N PRO A 296 3.14 -20.50 12.04
CA PRO A 296 2.15 -21.59 11.99
C PRO A 296 2.10 -22.29 10.63
N VAL A 297 2.32 -21.55 9.53
CA VAL A 297 2.32 -22.10 8.17
C VAL A 297 3.51 -23.03 7.96
N TRP A 298 4.70 -22.61 8.39
CA TRP A 298 5.91 -23.43 8.34
C TRP A 298 5.78 -24.74 9.11
N LEU A 299 5.01 -24.75 10.20
CA LEU A 299 4.68 -25.96 10.97
C LEU A 299 3.51 -26.76 10.39
N GLY A 300 2.95 -26.37 9.24
CA GLY A 300 1.86 -27.09 8.57
C GLY A 300 0.48 -26.90 9.19
N GLU A 301 0.30 -25.89 10.05
CA GLU A 301 -0.98 -25.68 10.76
C GLU A 301 -2.09 -25.11 9.87
N TRP A 302 -1.75 -24.53 8.68
CA TRP A 302 -2.71 -23.96 7.75
C TRP A 302 -3.18 -24.95 6.66
N GLY A 303 -2.84 -26.23 6.79
CA GLY A 303 -3.33 -27.30 5.93
C GLY A 303 -2.40 -27.63 4.76
N SER A 304 -2.90 -28.51 3.88
CA SER A 304 -2.11 -29.16 2.83
C SER A 304 -1.69 -28.27 1.67
N ASP A 305 -2.26 -27.07 1.57
CA ASP A 305 -1.89 -26.12 0.52
C ASP A 305 -0.51 -25.48 0.76
N TYR A 306 0.01 -25.63 1.97
CA TYR A 306 1.33 -25.17 2.39
C TYR A 306 2.19 -26.33 2.84
N SER A 307 3.45 -26.36 2.39
CA SER A 307 4.44 -27.31 2.88
C SER A 307 5.84 -26.74 2.76
N GLN A 308 6.75 -27.13 3.66
CA GLN A 308 8.16 -26.72 3.63
C GLN A 308 8.82 -27.05 2.29
N ALA A 309 8.56 -28.22 1.72
CA ALA A 309 9.10 -28.63 0.43
C ALA A 309 8.63 -27.71 -0.71
N GLN A 310 7.35 -27.34 -0.72
CA GLN A 310 6.80 -26.42 -1.72
C GLN A 310 7.38 -25.02 -1.55
N THR A 311 7.49 -24.52 -0.31
CA THR A 311 8.09 -23.22 0.00
C THR A 311 9.53 -23.15 -0.50
N LEU A 312 10.36 -24.17 -0.21
CA LEU A 312 11.74 -24.25 -0.70
C LEU A 312 11.80 -24.30 -2.22
N SER A 313 10.96 -25.11 -2.87
CA SER A 313 10.90 -25.18 -4.33
C SER A 313 10.52 -23.84 -4.96
N GLY A 314 9.57 -23.12 -4.37
CA GLY A 314 9.18 -21.78 -4.81
C GLY A 314 10.31 -20.75 -4.64
N LEU A 315 11.04 -20.80 -3.53
CA LEU A 315 12.19 -19.91 -3.29
C LEU A 315 13.38 -20.22 -4.21
N HIS A 316 13.62 -21.49 -4.56
CA HIS A 316 14.59 -21.83 -5.61
C HIS A 316 14.15 -21.25 -6.96
N TRP A 317 12.87 -21.36 -7.33
CA TRP A 317 12.35 -20.72 -8.53
C TRP A 317 12.60 -19.19 -8.52
N VAL A 318 12.35 -18.51 -7.39
CA VAL A 318 12.62 -17.07 -7.21
C VAL A 318 14.10 -16.77 -7.46
N GLN A 319 15.01 -17.55 -6.88
CA GLN A 319 16.46 -17.41 -7.05
C GLN A 319 16.90 -17.67 -8.50
N ASP A 320 16.43 -18.77 -9.12
CA ASP A 320 16.79 -19.17 -10.48
C ASP A 320 16.37 -18.13 -11.55
N HIS A 321 15.33 -17.33 -11.24
CA HIS A 321 14.87 -16.22 -12.10
C HIS A 321 15.45 -14.87 -11.71
N GLY A 322 16.47 -14.85 -10.84
CA GLY A 322 17.24 -13.67 -10.51
C GLY A 322 16.52 -12.68 -9.56
N PHE A 323 15.46 -13.07 -8.88
CA PHE A 323 14.81 -12.20 -7.88
C PHE A 323 15.63 -12.13 -6.60
N THR A 324 15.60 -10.97 -5.96
CA THR A 324 16.01 -10.82 -4.56
C THR A 324 14.85 -11.24 -3.67
N ALA A 325 15.05 -12.23 -2.78
CA ALA A 325 13.97 -12.70 -1.92
C ALA A 325 13.98 -12.06 -0.54
N ARG A 326 12.78 -11.72 -0.07
CA ARG A 326 12.46 -11.24 1.27
C ARG A 326 11.66 -12.28 2.04
N GLY A 327 12.06 -12.62 3.28
CA GLY A 327 11.34 -13.52 4.18
C GLY A 327 10.34 -12.77 5.06
N HIS A 328 9.10 -13.12 4.96
CA HIS A 328 8.02 -12.62 5.80
C HIS A 328 7.37 -13.81 6.51
N VAL A 329 7.59 -14.04 7.78
CA VAL A 329 8.14 -13.23 8.88
C VAL A 329 8.76 -14.16 9.93
N LEU A 330 9.83 -13.74 10.63
CA LEU A 330 10.41 -14.54 11.72
C LEU A 330 9.52 -14.51 12.97
N VAL A 331 9.15 -13.33 13.47
CA VAL A 331 8.29 -13.21 14.66
C VAL A 331 7.14 -12.23 14.42
N TRP A 332 5.93 -12.73 14.50
CA TRP A 332 4.70 -11.96 14.55
C TRP A 332 4.03 -12.19 15.90
N PRO A 333 4.22 -11.29 16.89
CA PRO A 333 4.12 -11.62 18.31
C PRO A 333 2.71 -11.65 18.92
N GLY A 334 1.66 -11.60 18.08
CA GLY A 334 0.26 -11.69 18.51
C GLY A 334 -0.27 -13.12 18.51
N LYS A 335 -1.11 -13.50 19.48
CA LYS A 335 -1.72 -14.84 19.62
C LYS A 335 -2.27 -15.40 18.32
N LYS A 336 -2.94 -14.58 17.51
CA LYS A 336 -3.52 -15.03 16.22
C LYS A 336 -2.49 -15.50 15.20
N ASN A 337 -1.21 -15.15 15.40
CA ASN A 337 -0.11 -15.42 14.49
C ASN A 337 0.91 -16.41 15.09
N LEU A 338 0.69 -16.85 16.33
CA LEU A 338 1.56 -17.79 17.02
C LEU A 338 1.12 -19.23 16.76
N PRO A 339 2.06 -20.19 16.65
CA PRO A 339 1.73 -21.59 16.45
C PRO A 339 1.23 -22.26 17.73
N LYS A 340 0.53 -23.39 17.59
CA LYS A 340 -0.04 -24.17 18.70
C LYS A 340 0.93 -24.46 19.83
N PRO A 341 2.21 -24.89 19.59
CA PRO A 341 3.14 -25.17 20.68
C PRO A 341 3.41 -23.96 21.58
N VAL A 342 3.38 -22.73 21.05
CA VAL A 342 3.53 -21.50 21.82
C VAL A 342 2.24 -21.17 22.55
N LEU A 343 1.09 -21.27 21.87
CA LEU A 343 -0.21 -20.99 22.47
C LEU A 343 -0.55 -21.90 23.64
N GLU A 344 -0.14 -23.18 23.60
CA GLU A 344 -0.35 -24.15 24.67
C GLU A 344 0.45 -23.83 25.95
N LEU A 345 1.53 -23.06 25.82
CA LEU A 345 2.38 -22.65 26.97
C LEU A 345 2.02 -21.25 27.49
N LEU A 346 1.52 -20.37 26.63
CA LEU A 346 1.26 -18.96 26.98
C LEU A 346 0.18 -18.86 28.07
N GLY A 347 0.51 -18.14 29.15
CA GLY A 347 -0.37 -18.00 30.33
C GLY A 347 -0.37 -19.21 31.27
N THR A 348 0.50 -20.21 31.07
CA THR A 348 0.67 -21.39 31.96
C THR A 348 1.95 -21.28 32.80
N PRO A 349 2.14 -22.16 33.85
CA PRO A 349 3.40 -22.22 34.59
C PRO A 349 4.64 -22.53 33.73
N ARG A 350 4.46 -23.07 32.53
CA ARG A 350 5.53 -23.39 31.58
C ARG A 350 5.81 -22.24 30.58
N GLN A 351 5.19 -21.08 30.73
CA GLN A 351 5.38 -19.92 29.85
C GLN A 351 6.87 -19.54 29.68
N SER A 352 7.70 -19.74 30.71
CA SER A 352 9.14 -19.46 30.65
C SER A 352 9.92 -20.27 29.58
N GLU A 353 9.30 -21.29 28.97
CA GLU A 353 9.90 -22.07 27.87
C GLU A 353 9.76 -21.38 26.50
N ILE A 354 8.83 -20.43 26.35
CA ILE A 354 8.50 -19.78 25.07
C ILE A 354 9.71 -19.05 24.45
N PRO A 355 10.52 -18.26 25.18
CA PRO A 355 11.68 -17.59 24.59
C PRO A 355 12.66 -18.55 23.92
N ALA A 356 12.86 -19.76 24.48
CA ALA A 356 13.70 -20.78 23.87
C ALA A 356 13.08 -21.40 22.59
N LEU A 357 11.75 -21.51 22.54
CA LEU A 357 11.05 -21.96 21.32
C LEU A 357 11.16 -20.91 20.19
N ILE A 358 11.05 -19.62 20.52
CA ILE A 358 11.22 -18.54 19.53
C ILE A 358 12.67 -18.53 19.01
N ASP A 359 13.67 -18.65 19.89
CA ASP A 359 15.08 -18.73 19.49
C ASP A 359 15.32 -19.92 18.55
N ALA A 360 14.81 -21.09 18.91
CA ALA A 360 14.92 -22.31 18.08
C ALA A 360 14.26 -22.12 16.69
N HIS A 361 13.08 -21.51 16.65
CA HIS A 361 12.38 -21.19 15.39
C HIS A 361 13.19 -20.24 14.51
N ILE A 362 13.69 -19.13 15.06
CA ILE A 362 14.51 -18.17 14.30
C ILE A 362 15.73 -18.87 13.71
N ARG A 363 16.43 -19.70 14.50
CA ARG A 363 17.59 -20.46 14.03
C ARG A 363 17.23 -21.49 12.95
N GLU A 364 16.13 -22.20 13.11
CA GLU A 364 15.64 -23.16 12.12
C GLU A 364 15.33 -22.45 10.78
N MET A 365 14.53 -21.39 10.81
CA MET A 365 14.16 -20.63 9.62
C MET A 365 15.38 -20.01 8.93
N ALA A 366 16.27 -19.39 9.70
CA ALA A 366 17.50 -18.81 9.18
C ALA A 366 18.39 -19.83 8.47
N ARG A 367 18.52 -21.04 9.04
CA ARG A 367 19.31 -22.12 8.44
C ARG A 367 18.66 -22.72 7.20
N ALA A 368 17.35 -22.95 7.24
CA ALA A 368 16.59 -23.49 6.11
C ALA A 368 16.60 -22.54 4.89
N MET A 369 16.60 -21.23 5.12
CA MET A 369 16.53 -20.20 4.08
C MET A 369 17.88 -19.59 3.71
N ARG A 370 18.98 -20.10 4.28
CA ARG A 370 20.33 -19.56 4.03
C ARG A 370 20.69 -19.62 2.54
N GLY A 371 21.01 -18.45 1.97
CA GLY A 371 21.32 -18.31 0.54
C GLY A 371 20.10 -18.17 -0.37
N LEU A 372 18.87 -18.41 0.14
CA LEU A 372 17.64 -18.22 -0.61
C LEU A 372 16.98 -16.87 -0.30
N VAL A 373 17.07 -16.41 0.96
CA VAL A 373 16.45 -15.18 1.44
C VAL A 373 17.53 -14.21 1.92
N SER A 374 17.51 -12.99 1.39
CA SER A 374 18.52 -11.97 1.67
C SER A 374 18.09 -10.89 2.67
N GLU A 375 16.79 -10.72 2.88
CA GLU A 375 16.21 -9.76 3.81
C GLU A 375 15.06 -10.41 4.61
N TRP A 376 14.87 -10.01 5.88
CA TRP A 376 13.86 -10.58 6.76
C TRP A 376 13.10 -9.52 7.51
N ASP A 377 11.78 -9.67 7.60
CA ASP A 377 10.99 -9.09 8.67
C ASP A 377 11.22 -9.91 9.93
N VAL A 378 12.05 -9.38 10.83
CA VAL A 378 12.35 -10.07 12.10
C VAL A 378 11.23 -9.87 13.10
N LEU A 379 10.69 -8.66 13.15
CA LEU A 379 9.56 -8.26 14.00
C LEU A 379 8.49 -7.61 13.13
N ASN A 380 7.25 -8.11 13.22
CA ASN A 380 6.11 -7.60 12.47
C ASN A 380 4.98 -7.13 13.38
N GLU A 381 4.47 -5.92 13.14
CA GLU A 381 3.26 -5.33 13.72
C GLU A 381 3.13 -5.39 15.26
N PRO A 382 4.13 -4.98 16.04
CA PRO A 382 4.09 -5.10 17.49
C PRO A 382 3.05 -4.21 18.18
N TYR A 383 2.52 -3.17 17.50
CA TYR A 383 1.47 -2.31 18.04
C TYR A 383 0.15 -3.06 18.25
N THR A 384 -0.26 -3.83 17.27
CA THR A 384 -1.52 -4.60 17.30
C THR A 384 -1.31 -6.06 17.72
N ASN A 385 -0.07 -6.52 17.80
CA ASN A 385 0.32 -7.89 18.10
C ASN A 385 1.38 -7.90 19.18
N HIS A 386 1.01 -7.64 20.44
CA HIS A 386 1.95 -7.45 21.53
C HIS A 386 1.90 -8.53 22.62
N ASP A 387 1.16 -9.65 22.40
CA ASP A 387 0.96 -10.69 23.42
C ASP A 387 2.28 -11.27 24.00
N LEU A 388 3.33 -11.40 23.17
CA LEU A 388 4.63 -11.85 23.66
C LEU A 388 5.33 -10.78 24.51
N MET A 389 5.23 -9.51 24.14
CA MET A 389 5.79 -8.42 24.95
C MET A 389 5.01 -8.19 26.24
N ASP A 390 3.70 -8.43 26.25
CA ASP A 390 2.89 -8.41 27.48
C ASP A 390 3.31 -9.53 28.44
N ALA A 391 3.73 -10.68 27.91
CA ALA A 391 4.13 -11.83 28.71
C ALA A 391 5.57 -11.76 29.22
N PHE A 392 6.50 -11.13 28.47
CA PHE A 392 7.94 -11.19 28.72
C PHE A 392 8.63 -9.83 28.79
N GLY A 393 7.91 -8.73 28.60
CA GLY A 393 8.48 -7.39 28.51
C GLY A 393 9.04 -7.07 27.11
N PRO A 394 9.29 -5.79 26.81
CA PRO A 394 9.82 -5.35 25.51
C PRO A 394 11.27 -5.81 25.27
N GLU A 395 12.00 -6.19 26.30
CA GLU A 395 13.39 -6.68 26.23
C GLU A 395 13.55 -7.97 25.43
N ILE A 396 12.47 -8.70 25.15
CA ILE A 396 12.52 -9.89 24.32
C ILE A 396 12.78 -9.54 22.85
N MET A 397 12.30 -8.39 22.35
CA MET A 397 12.40 -8.00 20.94
C MET A 397 13.85 -7.87 20.44
N PRO A 398 14.78 -7.16 21.12
CA PRO A 398 16.18 -7.10 20.68
C PRO A 398 16.86 -8.46 20.60
N SER A 399 16.43 -9.44 21.40
CA SER A 399 17.00 -10.80 21.36
C SER A 399 16.70 -11.50 20.03
N TRP A 400 15.52 -11.31 19.45
CA TRP A 400 15.15 -11.91 18.15
C TRP A 400 16.08 -11.43 17.03
N PHE A 401 16.40 -10.14 16.98
CA PHE A 401 17.35 -9.58 16.04
C PHE A 401 18.78 -10.12 16.25
N LYS A 402 19.21 -10.28 17.49
CA LYS A 402 20.53 -10.82 17.82
C LYS A 402 20.64 -12.28 17.36
N THR A 403 19.65 -13.11 17.70
CA THR A 403 19.59 -14.52 17.23
C THR A 403 19.57 -14.61 15.71
N ALA A 404 18.76 -13.77 15.04
CA ALA A 404 18.72 -13.74 13.58
C ALA A 404 20.09 -13.35 12.98
N ARG A 405 20.78 -12.35 13.54
CA ARG A 405 22.11 -11.90 13.07
C ARG A 405 23.18 -12.96 13.22
N GLU A 406 23.15 -13.74 14.32
CA GLU A 406 24.09 -14.86 14.51
C GLU A 406 24.02 -15.89 13.38
N GLU A 407 22.82 -16.22 12.91
CA GLU A 407 22.60 -17.20 11.84
C GLU A 407 22.68 -16.58 10.44
N LEU A 408 22.41 -15.30 10.29
CA LEU A 408 22.29 -14.54 9.04
C LEU A 408 23.20 -13.30 9.05
N PRO A 409 24.52 -13.47 9.06
CA PRO A 409 25.47 -12.36 9.25
C PRO A 409 25.38 -11.29 8.16
N ASN A 410 24.96 -11.66 6.93
CA ASN A 410 24.93 -10.77 5.76
C ASN A 410 23.52 -10.39 5.32
N SER A 411 22.45 -10.91 5.95
CA SER A 411 21.08 -10.58 5.56
C SER A 411 20.61 -9.27 6.17
N GLY A 412 19.73 -8.57 5.45
CA GLY A 412 19.00 -7.41 5.96
C GLY A 412 17.98 -7.84 7.02
N LEU A 413 17.97 -7.19 8.18
CA LEU A 413 17.04 -7.46 9.28
C LEU A 413 16.16 -6.23 9.50
N PHE A 414 14.86 -6.37 9.26
CA PHE A 414 13.90 -5.27 9.28
C PHE A 414 12.91 -5.39 10.42
N PHE A 415 12.51 -4.25 10.95
CA PHE A 415 11.30 -4.05 11.74
C PHE A 415 10.21 -3.55 10.80
N ASN A 416 9.09 -4.27 10.68
CA ASN A 416 8.00 -4.01 9.74
C ASN A 416 6.70 -3.69 10.46
N ASP A 417 5.97 -2.66 10.00
CA ASP A 417 4.65 -2.32 10.52
C ASP A 417 3.81 -1.59 9.46
N PHE A 418 2.49 -1.47 9.72
CA PHE A 418 1.54 -0.77 8.87
C PHE A 418 1.23 0.63 9.41
N SER A 419 0.44 1.40 8.65
CA SER A 419 -0.11 2.70 9.05
C SER A 419 0.89 3.83 9.32
N ASN A 420 2.16 3.61 9.15
CA ASN A 420 3.20 4.61 9.45
C ASN A 420 3.39 5.67 8.34
N GLN A 421 2.74 5.52 7.17
CA GLN A 421 2.69 6.55 6.12
C GLN A 421 1.29 7.12 5.89
N ASP A 422 0.26 6.59 6.52
CA ASP A 422 -1.12 7.01 6.28
C ASP A 422 -1.50 8.19 7.19
N ALA A 423 -1.91 9.32 6.58
CA ALA A 423 -2.38 10.49 7.31
C ALA A 423 -3.69 10.27 8.10
N THR A 424 -4.44 9.22 7.78
CA THR A 424 -5.65 8.82 8.50
C THR A 424 -5.36 7.92 9.69
N THR A 425 -4.10 7.60 9.91
CA THR A 425 -3.63 6.66 10.92
C THR A 425 -3.73 7.26 12.31
N ASP A 426 -3.95 6.39 13.26
CA ASP A 426 -3.83 6.64 14.67
C ASP A 426 -2.42 7.16 15.01
N ALA A 427 -2.33 8.38 15.52
CA ALA A 427 -1.06 9.00 15.90
C ALA A 427 -0.30 8.16 16.94
N ASP A 428 -1.01 7.42 17.79
CA ASP A 428 -0.42 6.51 18.77
C ASP A 428 0.31 5.34 18.10
N HIS A 429 -0.19 4.84 16.97
CA HIS A 429 0.48 3.78 16.21
C HIS A 429 1.81 4.29 15.61
N VAL A 430 1.79 5.48 15.00
CA VAL A 430 3.02 6.10 14.47
C VAL A 430 4.05 6.32 15.57
N ALA A 431 3.62 6.87 16.71
CA ALA A 431 4.50 7.07 17.86
C ALA A 431 5.05 5.74 18.42
N HIS A 432 4.23 4.68 18.44
CA HIS A 432 4.65 3.34 18.85
C HIS A 432 5.73 2.78 17.91
N PHE A 433 5.54 2.92 16.58
CA PHE A 433 6.53 2.49 15.60
C PHE A 433 7.89 3.19 15.83
N GLU A 434 7.88 4.52 15.95
CA GLU A 434 9.09 5.29 16.18
C GLU A 434 9.76 4.94 17.51
N ASN A 435 8.97 4.80 18.59
CA ASN A 435 9.49 4.41 19.90
C ASN A 435 10.06 2.99 19.90
N THR A 436 9.43 2.06 19.18
CA THR A 436 9.92 0.67 19.05
C THR A 436 11.23 0.64 18.25
N ALA A 437 11.33 1.37 17.13
CA ALA A 437 12.57 1.47 16.37
C ALA A 437 13.72 2.03 17.23
N ARG A 438 13.45 3.10 17.95
CA ARG A 438 14.42 3.72 18.89
C ARG A 438 14.82 2.75 19.99
N TYR A 439 13.84 2.07 20.61
CA TYR A 439 14.09 1.06 21.63
C TYR A 439 14.99 -0.07 21.12
N LEU A 440 14.72 -0.60 19.93
CA LEU A 440 15.55 -1.66 19.32
C LEU A 440 16.99 -1.20 19.11
N ILE A 441 17.20 0.01 18.59
CA ILE A 441 18.53 0.60 18.37
C ILE A 441 19.27 0.78 19.70
N ASP A 442 18.63 1.40 20.68
CA ASP A 442 19.21 1.71 22.00
C ASP A 442 19.59 0.44 22.78
N HIS A 443 18.90 -0.69 22.53
CA HIS A 443 19.20 -1.99 23.17
C HIS A 443 20.06 -2.91 22.29
N GLY A 444 20.69 -2.34 21.25
CA GLY A 444 21.69 -3.03 20.42
C GLY A 444 21.12 -4.14 19.55
N ALA A 445 19.87 -4.03 19.10
CA ALA A 445 19.36 -4.88 18.03
C ALA A 445 20.10 -4.53 16.72
N PRO A 446 20.65 -5.51 15.99
CA PRO A 446 21.35 -5.27 14.73
C PRO A 446 20.37 -4.99 13.57
N LEU A 447 19.58 -3.94 13.75
CA LEU A 447 18.58 -3.50 12.79
C LEU A 447 19.25 -3.00 11.50
N SER A 448 18.81 -3.50 10.35
CA SER A 448 19.35 -3.13 9.03
C SER A 448 18.48 -2.12 8.30
N GLY A 449 17.23 -1.98 8.66
CA GLY A 449 16.29 -1.06 8.02
C GLY A 449 14.91 -1.10 8.63
N LEU A 450 14.07 -0.17 8.19
CA LEU A 450 12.68 -0.03 8.58
C LEU A 450 11.78 -0.51 7.43
N GLY A 451 10.83 -1.37 7.76
CA GLY A 451 9.77 -1.82 6.84
C GLY A 451 8.51 -0.98 7.04
N MET A 452 7.94 -0.51 5.96
CA MET A 452 6.70 0.23 5.93
C MET A 452 5.75 -0.45 4.95
N GLN A 453 4.66 -1.05 5.48
CA GLN A 453 3.76 -1.85 4.65
C GLN A 453 3.11 -1.03 3.52
N ALA A 454 2.64 0.17 3.83
CA ALA A 454 2.04 1.07 2.85
C ALA A 454 0.75 0.55 2.22
N HIS A 455 -0.14 -0.04 3.02
CA HIS A 455 -1.50 -0.34 2.62
C HIS A 455 -2.34 0.92 2.65
N PHE A 456 -2.90 1.32 1.52
CA PHE A 456 -3.76 2.50 1.42
C PHE A 456 -5.20 2.12 1.07
N GLY A 457 -6.14 2.91 1.56
CA GLY A 457 -7.55 2.83 1.20
C GLY A 457 -7.94 3.81 0.10
N GLY A 458 -9.25 4.02 -0.09
CA GLY A 458 -9.81 4.98 -1.05
C GLY A 458 -9.53 6.46 -0.72
N LYS A 459 -8.86 6.75 0.39
CA LYS A 459 -8.44 8.10 0.78
C LYS A 459 -6.97 8.07 1.23
N PRO A 460 -6.05 7.92 0.28
CA PRO A 460 -4.65 7.80 0.61
C PRO A 460 -4.04 9.12 1.08
N SER A 461 -2.97 9.03 1.85
CA SER A 461 -2.21 10.18 2.36
C SER A 461 -1.66 11.06 1.24
N ALA A 462 -1.60 12.36 1.49
CA ALA A 462 -0.92 13.28 0.58
C ALA A 462 0.55 12.88 0.39
N PRO A 463 1.10 12.88 -0.83
CA PRO A 463 2.51 12.55 -1.07
C PRO A 463 3.50 13.41 -0.25
N GLU A 464 3.18 14.69 -0.02
CA GLU A 464 4.01 15.57 0.82
C GLU A 464 4.03 15.12 2.30
N HIS A 465 2.93 14.55 2.80
CA HIS A 465 2.91 13.96 4.14
C HIS A 465 3.82 12.73 4.22
N VAL A 466 3.71 11.83 3.24
CA VAL A 466 4.58 10.65 3.18
C VAL A 466 6.05 11.04 3.07
N LEU A 467 6.35 12.07 2.25
CA LEU A 467 7.71 12.61 2.14
C LEU A 467 8.23 13.10 3.49
N ALA A 468 7.43 13.87 4.23
CA ALA A 468 7.82 14.37 5.55
C ALA A 468 8.10 13.25 6.57
N VAL A 469 7.36 12.13 6.49
CA VAL A 469 7.61 10.94 7.31
C VAL A 469 8.94 10.29 6.92
N LEU A 470 9.21 10.10 5.63
CA LEU A 470 10.46 9.52 5.14
C LEU A 470 11.68 10.38 5.50
N ASP A 471 11.57 11.71 5.35
CA ASP A 471 12.61 12.67 5.74
C ASP A 471 12.90 12.58 7.26
N ARG A 472 11.86 12.49 8.09
CA ARG A 472 12.00 12.33 9.55
C ARG A 472 12.69 11.02 9.90
N TYR A 473 12.31 9.89 9.29
CA TYR A 473 12.94 8.60 9.54
C TYR A 473 14.41 8.57 9.09
N GLN A 474 14.71 9.19 7.95
CA GLN A 474 16.10 9.34 7.51
C GLN A 474 16.93 10.17 8.50
N ALA A 475 16.37 11.28 8.99
CA ALA A 475 17.07 12.18 9.91
C ALA A 475 17.27 11.56 11.31
N GLU A 476 16.32 10.75 11.77
CA GLU A 476 16.35 10.19 13.13
C GLU A 476 17.10 8.86 13.20
N PHE A 477 16.79 7.94 12.29
CA PHE A 477 17.29 6.56 12.39
C PHE A 477 18.50 6.29 11.50
N HIS A 478 18.72 7.08 10.45
CA HIS A 478 19.80 6.87 9.46
C HIS A 478 19.82 5.46 8.85
N LEU A 479 18.65 4.81 8.78
CA LEU A 479 18.45 3.47 8.25
C LEU A 479 17.76 3.52 6.88
N PRO A 480 18.04 2.56 5.99
CA PRO A 480 17.23 2.39 4.78
C PRO A 480 15.79 2.05 5.12
N VAL A 481 14.88 2.52 4.27
CA VAL A 481 13.45 2.24 4.33
C VAL A 481 13.08 1.32 3.18
N ARG A 482 12.35 0.25 3.50
CA ARG A 482 11.73 -0.65 2.53
C ARG A 482 10.22 -0.45 2.57
N ILE A 483 9.61 -0.14 1.43
CA ILE A 483 8.16 -0.30 1.27
C ILE A 483 7.91 -1.78 1.02
N THR A 484 7.16 -2.43 1.90
CA THR A 484 7.15 -3.90 1.99
C THR A 484 5.90 -4.54 1.39
N GLU A 485 4.76 -3.81 1.34
CA GLU A 485 3.45 -4.42 1.10
C GLU A 485 2.49 -3.46 0.38
N PHE A 486 3.01 -2.60 -0.50
CA PHE A 486 2.23 -1.54 -1.14
C PHE A 486 1.01 -2.07 -1.87
N ASP A 487 -0.13 -1.52 -1.54
CA ASP A 487 -1.37 -1.64 -2.31
C ASP A 487 -2.29 -0.43 -2.10
N VAL A 488 -3.22 -0.23 -3.05
CA VAL A 488 -4.25 0.80 -2.97
C VAL A 488 -5.61 0.15 -3.16
N TRP A 489 -6.28 -0.10 -2.05
CA TRP A 489 -7.58 -0.76 -2.04
C TRP A 489 -8.71 0.23 -2.32
N THR A 490 -9.10 0.32 -3.57
CA THR A 490 -10.22 1.15 -4.03
C THR A 490 -10.85 0.56 -5.28
N TYR A 491 -12.14 0.82 -5.48
CA TYR A 491 -12.84 0.55 -6.75
C TYR A 491 -12.71 1.69 -7.75
N ASP A 492 -12.17 2.84 -7.35
CA ASP A 492 -11.82 3.94 -8.26
C ASP A 492 -10.45 3.66 -8.89
N GLU A 493 -10.47 2.99 -10.06
CA GLU A 493 -9.23 2.62 -10.76
C GLU A 493 -8.40 3.83 -11.24
N GLU A 494 -9.01 5.01 -11.43
CA GLU A 494 -8.28 6.24 -11.75
C GLU A 494 -7.51 6.74 -10.52
N LEU A 495 -8.16 6.73 -9.35
CA LEU A 495 -7.49 7.05 -8.09
C LEU A 495 -6.36 6.07 -7.80
N GLN A 496 -6.60 4.76 -7.96
CA GLN A 496 -5.59 3.73 -7.79
C GLN A 496 -4.36 4.00 -8.67
N ALA A 497 -4.58 4.28 -9.96
CA ALA A 497 -3.52 4.54 -10.91
C ALA A 497 -2.74 5.83 -10.58
N ASP A 498 -3.44 6.92 -10.28
CA ASP A 498 -2.80 8.19 -9.95
C ASP A 498 -2.00 8.10 -8.66
N TYR A 499 -2.53 7.42 -7.64
CA TYR A 499 -1.79 7.26 -6.39
C TYR A 499 -0.62 6.29 -6.55
N THR A 500 -0.78 5.21 -7.32
CA THR A 500 0.35 4.33 -7.67
C THR A 500 1.45 5.12 -8.36
N ARG A 501 1.13 5.96 -9.36
CA ARG A 501 2.11 6.85 -10.02
C ARG A 501 2.84 7.73 -8.99
N ASP A 502 2.08 8.43 -8.19
CA ASP A 502 2.62 9.45 -7.29
C ASP A 502 3.42 8.83 -6.15
N PHE A 503 2.96 7.72 -5.60
CA PHE A 503 3.69 6.99 -4.55
C PHE A 503 5.00 6.38 -5.07
N LEU A 504 5.01 5.80 -6.28
CA LEU A 504 6.24 5.28 -6.89
C LEU A 504 7.23 6.41 -7.19
N ILE A 505 6.78 7.55 -7.74
CA ILE A 505 7.65 8.73 -7.97
C ILE A 505 8.25 9.20 -6.65
N LEU A 506 7.44 9.32 -5.60
CA LEU A 506 7.90 9.75 -4.29
C LEU A 506 8.96 8.80 -3.73
N CYS A 507 8.65 7.51 -3.64
CA CYS A 507 9.54 6.50 -3.09
C CYS A 507 10.85 6.37 -3.90
N PHE A 508 10.77 6.36 -5.22
CA PHE A 508 11.94 6.29 -6.07
C PHE A 508 12.81 7.55 -5.99
N SER A 509 12.20 8.70 -5.68
CA SER A 509 12.95 9.95 -5.48
C SER A 509 13.66 10.04 -4.13
N HIS A 510 13.24 9.28 -3.10
CA HIS A 510 13.77 9.43 -1.75
C HIS A 510 15.05 8.60 -1.54
N PRO A 511 16.16 9.20 -1.04
CA PRO A 511 17.46 8.52 -0.95
C PRO A 511 17.48 7.34 0.01
N SER A 512 16.70 7.37 1.11
CA SER A 512 16.64 6.26 2.07
C SER A 512 15.79 5.09 1.61
N VAL A 513 14.89 5.27 0.62
CA VAL A 513 14.05 4.18 0.13
C VAL A 513 14.85 3.29 -0.81
N VAL A 514 14.93 2.00 -0.50
CA VAL A 514 15.74 1.03 -1.24
C VAL A 514 14.92 0.06 -2.10
N GLY A 515 13.60 0.09 -1.98
CA GLY A 515 12.70 -0.69 -2.83
C GLY A 515 11.24 -0.51 -2.45
N VAL A 516 10.38 -0.88 -3.38
CA VAL A 516 8.92 -0.95 -3.21
C VAL A 516 8.45 -2.34 -3.61
N GLN A 517 7.76 -3.02 -2.70
CA GLN A 517 7.11 -4.28 -2.97
C GLN A 517 5.59 -4.13 -2.88
N PHE A 518 4.90 -4.61 -3.92
CA PHE A 518 3.47 -4.75 -3.94
C PHE A 518 3.04 -5.97 -3.12
N TRP A 519 1.87 -5.94 -2.49
CA TRP A 519 1.37 -7.11 -1.76
C TRP A 519 0.48 -7.98 -2.63
N GLY A 520 1.03 -8.44 -3.76
CA GLY A 520 0.34 -9.14 -4.83
C GLY A 520 0.06 -8.24 -6.02
N PHE A 521 -0.26 -8.84 -7.17
CA PHE A 521 -0.45 -8.11 -8.43
C PHE A 521 -1.63 -8.60 -9.26
N TRP A 522 -2.11 -9.82 -9.05
CA TRP A 522 -3.21 -10.45 -9.77
C TRP A 522 -4.42 -10.72 -8.86
N GLU A 523 -5.60 -10.32 -9.30
CA GLU A 523 -6.85 -10.39 -8.52
C GLU A 523 -7.18 -11.81 -8.05
N GLY A 524 -6.84 -12.85 -8.83
CA GLY A 524 -7.04 -14.26 -8.49
C GLY A 524 -6.14 -14.79 -7.36
N ALA A 525 -5.16 -13.99 -6.90
CA ALA A 525 -4.22 -14.31 -5.84
C ALA A 525 -3.92 -13.11 -4.94
N HIS A 526 -4.84 -12.17 -4.79
CA HIS A 526 -4.62 -10.98 -3.99
C HIS A 526 -5.53 -10.99 -2.75
N TRP A 527 -4.97 -10.74 -1.57
CA TRP A 527 -5.73 -10.69 -0.31
C TRP A 527 -6.84 -9.62 -0.31
N ARG A 528 -6.67 -8.55 -1.11
CA ARG A 528 -7.66 -7.50 -1.40
C ARG A 528 -7.84 -7.38 -2.91
N PRO A 529 -8.68 -8.21 -3.55
CA PRO A 529 -8.77 -8.30 -5.01
C PRO A 529 -8.84 -6.97 -5.78
N PRO A 530 -9.60 -5.93 -5.34
CA PRO A 530 -9.64 -4.65 -6.03
C PRO A 530 -8.32 -3.86 -6.03
N ALA A 531 -7.38 -4.19 -5.14
CA ALA A 531 -6.08 -3.54 -5.07
C ALA A 531 -5.05 -4.10 -6.08
N ALA A 532 -5.34 -5.24 -6.71
CA ALA A 532 -4.48 -5.86 -7.70
C ALA A 532 -4.29 -5.01 -8.96
N MET A 533 -3.14 -5.12 -9.62
CA MET A 533 -2.85 -4.48 -10.90
C MET A 533 -3.53 -5.17 -12.09
N PHE A 534 -3.74 -6.48 -12.01
CA PHE A 534 -4.40 -7.28 -13.04
C PHE A 534 -5.70 -7.87 -12.49
N ARG A 535 -6.78 -7.82 -13.30
CA ARG A 535 -8.05 -8.45 -12.95
C ARG A 535 -7.96 -9.97 -13.04
N ASP A 536 -8.99 -10.65 -12.55
CA ASP A 536 -9.08 -12.12 -12.55
C ASP A 536 -8.89 -12.72 -13.97
N ASP A 537 -9.39 -12.04 -14.99
CA ASP A 537 -9.21 -12.41 -16.42
C ASP A 537 -7.85 -11.98 -17.02
N TRP A 538 -6.94 -11.49 -16.21
CA TRP A 538 -5.65 -10.95 -16.60
C TRP A 538 -5.68 -9.65 -17.42
N SER A 539 -6.80 -8.99 -17.55
CA SER A 539 -6.84 -7.65 -18.13
C SER A 539 -6.17 -6.64 -17.20
N GLU A 540 -5.42 -5.70 -17.78
CA GLU A 540 -4.68 -4.69 -17.01
C GLU A 540 -5.62 -3.63 -16.45
N ARG A 541 -5.47 -3.31 -15.16
CA ARG A 541 -5.98 -2.07 -14.59
C ARG A 541 -5.09 -0.88 -14.99
N PRO A 542 -5.58 0.36 -14.92
CA PRO A 542 -4.77 1.56 -15.18
C PRO A 542 -3.46 1.61 -14.36
N ALA A 543 -3.46 1.11 -13.12
CA ALA A 543 -2.28 1.02 -12.26
C ALA A 543 -1.15 0.15 -12.86
N ALA A 544 -1.48 -0.95 -13.54
CA ALA A 544 -0.48 -1.77 -14.24
C ALA A 544 0.21 -1.01 -15.37
N ARG A 545 -0.58 -0.23 -16.15
CA ARG A 545 -0.02 0.60 -17.23
C ARG A 545 0.91 1.70 -16.68
N VAL A 546 0.51 2.32 -15.58
CA VAL A 546 1.35 3.31 -14.87
C VAL A 546 2.66 2.68 -14.41
N TYR A 547 2.60 1.50 -13.79
CA TYR A 547 3.80 0.79 -13.36
C TYR A 547 4.74 0.50 -14.54
N ARG A 548 4.22 -0.06 -15.65
CA ARG A 548 5.01 -0.36 -16.84
C ARG A 548 5.66 0.89 -17.42
N ASP A 549 4.90 1.97 -17.51
CA ASP A 549 5.41 3.22 -18.07
C ASP A 549 6.53 3.80 -17.21
N LEU A 550 6.38 3.86 -15.90
CA LEU A 550 7.41 4.39 -15.01
C LEU A 550 8.61 3.44 -14.90
N VAL A 551 8.36 2.20 -14.48
CA VAL A 551 9.43 1.28 -14.04
C VAL A 551 10.13 0.59 -15.20
N LEU A 552 9.39 0.20 -16.26
CA LEU A 552 9.96 -0.55 -17.38
C LEU A 552 10.35 0.32 -18.56
N ASN A 553 9.86 1.58 -18.63
CA ASN A 553 10.18 2.50 -19.72
C ASN A 553 10.96 3.71 -19.24
N GLN A 554 10.34 4.61 -18.42
CA GLN A 554 10.94 5.89 -18.07
C GLN A 554 12.17 5.76 -17.16
N TRP A 555 12.15 4.80 -16.21
CA TRP A 555 13.23 4.57 -15.25
C TRP A 555 14.13 3.40 -15.66
N ARG A 556 14.33 3.27 -16.96
CA ARG A 556 15.26 2.34 -17.57
C ARG A 556 16.14 3.03 -18.59
N THR A 557 17.42 2.65 -18.60
CA THR A 557 18.39 3.21 -19.54
C THR A 557 18.47 2.34 -20.78
N HIS A 558 18.11 2.92 -21.92
CA HIS A 558 18.38 2.40 -23.24
C HIS A 558 19.02 3.52 -24.06
N ALA A 559 20.24 3.33 -24.51
CA ALA A 559 20.93 4.36 -25.27
C ALA A 559 21.82 3.76 -26.37
N GLU A 560 21.96 4.52 -27.43
CA GLU A 560 22.87 4.22 -28.55
C GLU A 560 23.71 5.45 -28.83
N GLY A 561 24.94 5.24 -29.24
CA GLY A 561 25.86 6.31 -29.58
C GLY A 561 27.12 5.82 -30.32
N LYS A 562 28.02 6.73 -30.65
CA LYS A 562 29.32 6.42 -31.24
C LYS A 562 30.42 6.93 -30.34
N THR A 563 31.54 6.21 -30.31
CA THR A 563 32.74 6.64 -29.58
C THR A 563 33.37 7.85 -30.25
N ASP A 564 33.92 8.74 -29.45
CA ASP A 564 34.67 9.92 -29.86
C ASP A 564 36.06 9.57 -30.41
N ALA A 565 36.88 10.59 -30.79
CA ALA A 565 38.24 10.41 -31.29
C ALA A 565 39.18 9.70 -30.30
N LYS A 566 38.83 9.64 -29.01
CA LYS A 566 39.59 8.95 -27.96
C LYS A 566 39.03 7.58 -27.63
N GLY A 567 38.04 7.10 -28.41
CA GLY A 567 37.35 5.85 -28.17
C GLY A 567 36.37 5.89 -27.01
N GLY A 568 35.96 7.07 -26.54
CA GLY A 568 35.10 7.29 -25.40
C GLY A 568 33.63 7.55 -25.78
N LEU A 569 32.70 7.08 -24.96
CA LEU A 569 31.30 7.49 -24.96
C LEU A 569 30.85 7.69 -23.51
N SER A 570 30.22 8.83 -23.21
CA SER A 570 29.70 9.12 -21.89
C SER A 570 28.21 9.40 -21.98
N LEU A 571 27.47 8.85 -21.03
CA LEU A 571 26.01 9.06 -20.88
C LEU A 571 25.63 9.03 -19.41
N ARG A 572 24.44 9.52 -19.11
CA ARG A 572 23.85 9.39 -17.79
C ARG A 572 22.82 8.27 -17.80
N GLY A 573 22.92 7.33 -16.85
CA GLY A 573 22.04 6.15 -16.76
C GLY A 573 21.58 5.87 -15.35
N PHE A 574 20.48 5.10 -15.21
CA PHE A 574 20.00 4.63 -13.93
C PHE A 574 20.96 3.60 -13.32
N GLN A 575 20.99 3.52 -12.00
CA GLN A 575 21.80 2.54 -11.28
C GLN A 575 21.24 1.13 -11.51
N GLY A 576 22.09 0.20 -11.99
CA GLY A 576 21.65 -1.14 -12.37
C GLY A 576 22.72 -1.97 -13.07
N GLU A 577 22.30 -3.11 -13.57
CA GLU A 577 23.10 -4.04 -14.37
C GLU A 577 22.83 -3.81 -15.86
N TYR A 578 23.88 -3.78 -16.66
CA TYR A 578 23.85 -3.41 -18.06
C TYR A 578 24.47 -4.45 -18.96
N SER A 579 23.94 -4.58 -20.18
CA SER A 579 24.64 -5.16 -21.32
C SER A 579 25.06 -4.02 -22.25
N ILE A 580 26.35 -4.01 -22.62
CA ILE A 580 26.96 -3.04 -23.52
C ILE A 580 27.43 -3.81 -24.76
N SER A 581 26.78 -3.54 -25.89
CA SER A 581 27.17 -4.10 -27.20
C SER A 581 27.96 -3.06 -27.99
N VAL A 582 29.12 -3.42 -28.48
CA VAL A 582 29.99 -2.56 -29.30
C VAL A 582 30.21 -3.19 -30.65
N SER A 583 29.95 -2.44 -31.73
CA SER A 583 30.19 -2.88 -33.09
C SER A 583 31.10 -1.90 -33.84
N TYR A 584 32.04 -2.44 -34.62
CA TYR A 584 32.94 -1.66 -35.46
C TYR A 584 33.49 -2.49 -36.63
N ARG A 585 33.26 -2.07 -37.86
CA ARG A 585 33.77 -2.69 -39.11
C ARG A 585 33.50 -4.20 -39.17
N GLY A 586 32.28 -4.62 -38.80
CA GLY A 586 31.86 -6.04 -38.85
C GLY A 586 32.32 -6.89 -37.66
N ARG A 587 33.04 -6.34 -36.67
CA ARG A 587 33.35 -6.96 -35.39
C ARG A 587 32.31 -6.55 -34.37
N GLN A 588 31.95 -7.45 -33.46
CA GLN A 588 31.03 -7.16 -32.37
C GLN A 588 31.54 -7.79 -31.07
N THR A 589 31.37 -7.09 -29.97
CA THR A 589 31.71 -7.55 -28.61
C THR A 589 30.59 -7.13 -27.68
N GLU A 590 30.25 -7.98 -26.72
CA GLU A 590 29.32 -7.69 -25.64
C GLU A 590 30.06 -7.71 -24.30
N GLN A 591 29.73 -6.79 -23.42
CA GLN A 591 30.33 -6.63 -22.10
C GLN A 591 29.24 -6.32 -21.08
N GLU A 592 29.23 -7.06 -19.98
CA GLU A 592 28.41 -6.73 -18.82
C GLU A 592 29.06 -5.61 -18.00
N PHE A 593 28.21 -4.74 -17.41
CA PHE A 593 28.65 -3.64 -16.55
C PHE A 593 27.60 -3.42 -15.46
N THR A 594 28.05 -3.06 -14.26
CA THR A 594 27.17 -2.67 -13.16
C THR A 594 27.49 -1.24 -12.72
N LEU A 595 26.45 -0.40 -12.67
CA LEU A 595 26.47 0.87 -11.96
C LEU A 595 25.77 0.64 -10.61
N PRO A 596 26.50 0.50 -9.48
CA PRO A 596 25.91 0.14 -8.20
C PRO A 596 24.93 1.18 -7.69
N ALA A 597 24.01 0.77 -6.79
CA ALA A 597 23.15 1.70 -6.07
C ALA A 597 23.98 2.79 -5.36
N GLN A 598 23.47 4.03 -5.36
CA GLN A 598 24.10 5.21 -4.77
C GLN A 598 25.45 5.62 -5.42
N SER A 599 25.84 5.04 -6.56
CA SER A 599 27.05 5.43 -7.30
C SER A 599 26.74 6.61 -8.21
N GLU A 600 27.56 7.65 -8.13
CA GLU A 600 27.47 8.84 -9.00
C GLU A 600 28.10 8.61 -10.38
N SER A 601 29.01 7.64 -10.52
CA SER A 601 29.64 7.31 -11.79
C SER A 601 30.20 5.89 -11.82
N GLY A 602 30.37 5.37 -13.03
CA GLY A 602 31.02 4.09 -13.30
C GLY A 602 31.76 4.09 -14.62
N GLN A 603 32.85 3.30 -14.74
CA GLN A 603 33.68 3.22 -15.93
C GLN A 603 33.80 1.78 -16.40
N VAL A 604 33.74 1.58 -17.71
CA VAL A 604 33.90 0.27 -18.33
C VAL A 604 34.80 0.37 -19.58
N SER A 605 35.71 -0.59 -19.73
CA SER A 605 36.57 -0.69 -20.91
C SER A 605 36.17 -1.93 -21.71
N VAL A 606 35.79 -1.73 -22.98
CA VAL A 606 35.42 -2.79 -23.92
C VAL A 606 36.55 -2.97 -24.93
N THR A 607 37.05 -4.22 -25.07
CA THR A 607 38.07 -4.57 -26.03
C THR A 607 37.45 -5.28 -27.23
N LEU A 608 37.55 -4.68 -28.42
CA LEU A 608 37.17 -5.31 -29.68
C LEU A 608 38.29 -6.28 -30.13
N GLN A 609 37.93 -7.55 -30.21
CA GLN A 609 38.84 -8.63 -30.65
C GLN A 609 38.91 -8.75 -32.16
#